data_7bb9dc5c0b1e5f117d1fcc98e28c3d2f
#
_entry.id   7bb9dc5c0b1e5f117d1fcc98e28c3d2f
#
_cell.length_a   1.000
_cell.length_b   1.000
_cell.length_c   1.000
_cell.angle_alpha   90.00
_cell.angle_beta   90.00
_cell.angle_gamma   90.00
#
_symmetry.space_group_name_H-M   'P 1'
#
loop_
_entity.id
_entity.type
_entity.pdbx_description
1 polymer ?
#
loop_
_entity_poly.entity_id
_entity_poly.type
_entity_poly.pdbx_seq_one_letter_code
_entity_poly.pdbx_strand_id
1 'polypeptide(L)'
;MRRQTAEVRTGIVEAAYESFWRLGFRRSSVDSIAARAGLTKRTVYAYFRSKDDLLAAVLQRYEALAAQRLEHIGNRMPDDRIGLIESFFDQLSGWASTTPRWSGSGFTRLVVELADLPGHPARAIARRAKAKTESWLAERLTAARVPNARERSREIMLLTEGAMALTLIHGGRNYIDAAARVAKQLVRQR
;
A
#
# COMPACT_ATOMS: atom_id res chain seq x y z
N MET A 1 -23.73 1.65 -22.45
CA MET A 1 -24.14 0.94 -21.21
C MET A 1 -22.98 0.35 -20.42
N ARG A 2 -22.16 -0.61 -20.94
CA ARG A 2 -21.03 -1.21 -20.19
C ARG A 2 -19.99 -0.22 -19.67
N ARG A 3 -19.62 0.81 -20.45
CA ARG A 3 -18.63 1.84 -20.07
C ARG A 3 -19.11 2.69 -18.89
N GLN A 4 -20.36 3.14 -18.92
CA GLN A 4 -20.98 3.91 -17.83
C GLN A 4 -21.06 3.09 -16.52
N THR A 5 -21.31 1.77 -16.60
CA THR A 5 -21.32 0.86 -15.44
C THR A 5 -19.94 0.75 -14.81
N ALA A 6 -18.87 0.66 -15.62
CA ALA A 6 -17.50 0.61 -15.14
C ALA A 6 -17.07 1.94 -14.48
N GLU A 7 -17.44 3.07 -15.06
CA GLU A 7 -17.16 4.40 -14.51
C GLU A 7 -17.84 4.62 -13.15
N VAL A 8 -19.11 4.22 -13.01
CA VAL A 8 -19.83 4.30 -11.73
C VAL A 8 -19.16 3.40 -10.67
N ARG A 9 -18.82 2.16 -11.04
CA ARG A 9 -18.14 1.24 -10.11
C ARG A 9 -16.79 1.81 -9.64
N THR A 10 -16.02 2.40 -10.54
CA THR A 10 -14.75 3.04 -10.22
C THR A 10 -14.95 4.23 -9.28
N GLY A 11 -15.95 5.09 -9.54
CA GLY A 11 -16.28 6.22 -8.67
C GLY A 11 -16.66 5.79 -7.24
N ILE A 12 -17.40 4.68 -7.09
CA ILE A 12 -17.71 4.12 -5.76
C ILE A 12 -16.43 3.64 -5.06
N VAL A 13 -15.53 2.96 -5.76
CA VAL A 13 -14.26 2.47 -5.19
C VAL A 13 -13.36 3.63 -4.77
N GLU A 14 -13.27 4.70 -5.56
CA GLU A 14 -12.47 5.89 -5.21
C GLU A 14 -13.06 6.61 -3.97
N ALA A 15 -14.38 6.80 -3.92
CA ALA A 15 -15.04 7.39 -2.75
C ALA A 15 -14.86 6.54 -1.47
N ALA A 16 -14.91 5.21 -1.61
CA ALA A 16 -14.66 4.28 -0.52
C ALA A 16 -13.18 4.29 -0.10
N TYR A 17 -12.26 4.32 -1.06
CA TYR A 17 -10.83 4.47 -0.82
C TYR A 17 -10.55 5.68 0.06
N GLU A 18 -11.04 6.87 -0.32
CA GLU A 18 -10.86 8.08 0.48
C GLU A 18 -11.48 7.99 1.87
N SER A 19 -12.71 7.43 1.98
CA SER A 19 -13.39 7.24 3.26
C SER A 19 -12.60 6.29 4.17
N PHE A 20 -12.22 5.13 3.68
CA PHE A 20 -11.47 4.14 4.45
C PHE A 20 -10.08 4.64 4.83
N TRP A 21 -9.43 5.39 3.93
CA TRP A 21 -8.15 6.01 4.22
C TRP A 21 -8.23 7.03 5.35
N ARG A 22 -9.24 7.90 5.35
CA ARG A 22 -9.35 8.99 6.32
C ARG A 22 -9.92 8.54 7.64
N LEU A 23 -10.97 7.71 7.63
CA LEU A 23 -11.76 7.36 8.81
C LEU A 23 -11.46 5.95 9.34
N GLY A 24 -10.85 5.09 8.53
CA GLY A 24 -10.75 3.66 8.76
C GLY A 24 -11.97 2.91 8.24
N PHE A 25 -11.85 1.59 8.16
CA PHE A 25 -12.91 0.73 7.65
C PHE A 25 -14.14 0.73 8.57
N ARG A 26 -13.93 0.50 9.87
CA ARG A 26 -15.04 0.37 10.84
C ARG A 26 -15.90 1.62 10.94
N ARG A 27 -15.29 2.80 10.93
CA ARG A 27 -15.97 4.09 11.09
C ARG A 27 -16.62 4.61 9.80
N SER A 28 -16.26 4.13 8.64
CA SER A 28 -16.86 4.53 7.37
C SER A 28 -18.21 3.86 7.17
N SER A 29 -19.25 4.62 6.86
CA SER A 29 -20.56 4.09 6.51
C SER A 29 -20.77 4.03 5.00
N VAL A 30 -21.60 3.10 4.52
CA VAL A 30 -21.97 3.04 3.09
C VAL A 30 -22.76 4.28 2.67
N ASP A 31 -23.52 4.89 3.58
CA ASP A 31 -24.25 6.13 3.32
C ASP A 31 -23.30 7.29 3.04
N SER A 32 -22.23 7.44 3.85
CA SER A 32 -21.23 8.49 3.64
C SER A 32 -20.40 8.27 2.36
N ILE A 33 -20.14 7.02 1.99
CA ILE A 33 -19.48 6.66 0.74
C ILE A 33 -20.37 6.97 -0.46
N ALA A 34 -21.65 6.61 -0.40
CA ALA A 34 -22.62 6.91 -1.44
C ALA A 34 -22.76 8.43 -1.67
N ALA A 35 -22.93 9.20 -0.58
CA ALA A 35 -23.00 10.65 -0.66
C ALA A 35 -21.75 11.27 -1.31
N ARG A 36 -20.55 10.80 -0.94
CA ARG A 36 -19.28 11.22 -1.54
C ARG A 36 -19.18 10.91 -3.03
N ALA A 37 -19.72 9.76 -3.45
CA ALA A 37 -19.77 9.36 -4.85
C ALA A 37 -20.88 10.05 -5.66
N GLY A 38 -21.72 10.90 -5.04
CA GLY A 38 -22.90 11.50 -5.68
C GLY A 38 -23.99 10.48 -6.02
N LEU A 39 -24.08 9.39 -5.25
CA LEU A 39 -24.96 8.25 -5.50
C LEU A 39 -25.84 7.95 -4.29
N THR A 40 -26.83 7.07 -4.47
CA THR A 40 -27.63 6.52 -3.37
C THR A 40 -26.98 5.27 -2.79
N LYS A 41 -27.27 4.95 -1.51
CA LYS A 41 -26.90 3.70 -0.87
C LYS A 41 -27.36 2.47 -1.67
N ARG A 42 -28.58 2.54 -2.24
CA ARG A 42 -29.14 1.49 -3.11
C ARG A 42 -28.26 1.29 -4.34
N THR A 43 -27.77 2.35 -4.94
CA THR A 43 -26.85 2.28 -6.08
C THR A 43 -25.54 1.58 -5.69
N VAL A 44 -24.96 1.92 -4.53
CA VAL A 44 -23.74 1.26 -4.06
C VAL A 44 -23.97 -0.24 -3.89
N TYR A 45 -25.07 -0.66 -3.27
CA TYR A 45 -25.41 -2.08 -3.08
C TYR A 45 -25.77 -2.83 -4.39
N ALA A 46 -26.11 -2.12 -5.46
CA ALA A 46 -26.25 -2.73 -6.78
C ALA A 46 -24.91 -3.18 -7.38
N TYR A 47 -23.78 -2.60 -6.94
CA TYR A 47 -22.42 -2.92 -7.41
C TYR A 47 -21.63 -3.78 -6.40
N PHE A 48 -21.91 -3.66 -5.12
CA PHE A 48 -21.17 -4.34 -4.03
C PHE A 48 -22.16 -4.93 -3.03
N ARG A 49 -22.11 -6.23 -2.81
CA ARG A 49 -23.06 -6.96 -1.94
C ARG A 49 -22.95 -6.54 -0.48
N SER A 50 -21.76 -6.09 -0.07
CA SER A 50 -21.45 -5.71 1.30
C SER A 50 -20.39 -4.63 1.34
N LYS A 51 -20.20 -4.03 2.51
CA LYS A 51 -19.08 -3.14 2.79
C LYS A 51 -17.74 -3.88 2.72
N ASP A 52 -17.72 -5.18 3.03
CA ASP A 52 -16.54 -6.03 2.93
C ASP A 52 -16.13 -6.29 1.48
N ASP A 53 -17.11 -6.51 0.57
CA ASP A 53 -16.86 -6.57 -0.88
C ASP A 53 -16.26 -5.25 -1.40
N LEU A 54 -16.77 -4.14 -0.90
CA LEU A 54 -16.25 -2.81 -1.25
C LEU A 54 -14.83 -2.62 -0.72
N LEU A 55 -14.52 -3.09 0.51
CA LEU A 55 -13.16 -3.09 1.05
C LEU A 55 -12.22 -3.96 0.20
N ALA A 56 -12.66 -5.13 -0.22
CA ALA A 56 -11.87 -5.99 -1.10
C ALA A 56 -11.53 -5.29 -2.42
N ALA A 57 -12.49 -4.59 -3.04
CA ALA A 57 -12.25 -3.81 -4.25
C ALA A 57 -11.29 -2.63 -4.02
N VAL A 58 -11.39 -1.96 -2.88
CA VAL A 58 -10.46 -0.90 -2.48
C VAL A 58 -9.03 -1.45 -2.30
N LEU A 59 -8.86 -2.60 -1.65
CA LEU A 59 -7.54 -3.21 -1.49
C LEU A 59 -6.95 -3.70 -2.83
N GLN A 60 -7.78 -4.21 -3.75
CA GLN A 60 -7.35 -4.55 -5.11
C GLN A 60 -6.88 -3.31 -5.88
N ARG A 61 -7.58 -2.18 -5.74
CA ARG A 61 -7.15 -0.89 -6.31
C ARG A 61 -5.79 -0.47 -5.75
N TYR A 62 -5.59 -0.66 -4.44
CA TYR A 62 -4.32 -0.39 -3.76
C TYR A 62 -3.19 -1.27 -4.28
N GLU A 63 -3.45 -2.58 -4.43
CA GLU A 63 -2.50 -3.55 -4.98
C GLU A 63 -2.03 -3.12 -6.39
N ALA A 64 -2.97 -2.68 -7.25
CA ALA A 64 -2.65 -2.19 -8.58
C ALA A 64 -1.79 -0.92 -8.55
N LEU A 65 -2.11 0.05 -7.69
CA LEU A 65 -1.30 1.27 -7.52
C LEU A 65 0.10 0.97 -6.98
N ALA A 66 0.22 0.04 -6.05
CA ALA A 66 1.52 -0.38 -5.52
C ALA A 66 2.37 -1.03 -6.62
N ALA A 67 1.78 -1.91 -7.45
CA ALA A 67 2.46 -2.54 -8.58
C ALA A 67 2.97 -1.50 -9.59
N GLN A 68 2.15 -0.51 -9.94
CA GLN A 68 2.56 0.59 -10.83
C GLN A 68 3.73 1.41 -10.26
N ARG A 69 3.74 1.65 -8.95
CA ARG A 69 4.87 2.35 -8.29
C ARG A 69 6.15 1.52 -8.34
N LEU A 70 6.08 0.22 -8.08
CA LEU A 70 7.23 -0.67 -8.16
C LEU A 70 7.78 -0.74 -9.59
N GLU A 71 6.91 -0.80 -10.59
CA GLU A 71 7.29 -0.74 -12.00
C GLU A 71 8.00 0.60 -12.33
N HIS A 72 7.43 1.72 -11.89
CA HIS A 72 8.05 3.04 -12.07
C HIS A 72 9.42 3.15 -11.40
N ILE A 73 9.58 2.60 -10.19
CA ILE A 73 10.88 2.47 -9.54
C ILE A 73 11.80 1.62 -10.43
N GLY A 74 11.36 0.43 -10.83
CA GLY A 74 12.15 -0.51 -11.62
C GLY A 74 12.68 0.06 -12.95
N ASN A 75 11.89 0.92 -13.60
CA ASN A 75 12.27 1.55 -14.87
C ASN A 75 13.29 2.70 -14.75
N ARG A 76 13.54 3.19 -13.55
CA ARG A 76 14.44 4.32 -13.26
C ARG A 76 15.65 3.94 -12.41
N MET A 77 15.81 2.65 -12.13
CA MET A 77 16.82 2.21 -11.17
C MET A 77 18.21 2.19 -11.74
N PRO A 78 19.20 2.65 -10.95
CA PRO A 78 20.59 2.29 -11.15
C PRO A 78 20.80 0.79 -11.05
N ASP A 79 21.71 0.23 -11.82
CA ASP A 79 22.07 -1.20 -11.79
C ASP A 79 22.88 -1.58 -10.52
N ASP A 80 22.95 -0.70 -9.54
CA ASP A 80 23.67 -0.92 -8.29
C ASP A 80 22.75 -1.08 -7.08
N ARG A 81 23.21 -1.86 -6.11
CA ARG A 81 22.46 -2.23 -4.92
C ARG A 81 22.11 -1.06 -4.00
N ILE A 82 22.92 -0.02 -3.99
CA ILE A 82 22.71 1.16 -3.13
C ILE A 82 21.69 2.08 -3.75
N GLY A 83 21.81 2.38 -5.06
CA GLY A 83 20.82 3.16 -5.80
C GLY A 83 19.43 2.52 -5.81
N LEU A 84 19.37 1.16 -5.81
CA LEU A 84 18.12 0.44 -5.61
C LEU A 84 17.43 0.84 -4.30
N ILE A 85 18.15 0.76 -3.20
CA ILE A 85 17.62 1.08 -1.87
C ILE A 85 17.27 2.58 -1.77
N GLU A 86 18.11 3.46 -2.29
CA GLU A 86 17.84 4.90 -2.32
C GLU A 86 16.55 5.20 -3.08
N SER A 87 16.42 4.71 -4.31
CA SER A 87 15.21 4.91 -5.12
C SER A 87 13.96 4.38 -4.44
N PHE A 88 14.03 3.22 -3.78
CA PHE A 88 12.90 2.63 -3.07
C PHE A 88 12.44 3.52 -1.89
N PHE A 89 13.37 3.97 -1.05
CA PHE A 89 13.04 4.81 0.11
C PHE A 89 12.72 6.26 -0.26
N ASP A 90 13.31 6.80 -1.33
CA ASP A 90 12.96 8.13 -1.86
C ASP A 90 11.52 8.18 -2.36
N GLN A 91 11.06 7.13 -3.05
CA GLN A 91 9.66 7.00 -3.45
C GLN A 91 8.72 6.94 -2.23
N LEU A 92 9.08 6.18 -1.20
CA LEU A 92 8.33 6.12 0.04
C LEU A 92 8.26 7.49 0.73
N SER A 93 9.40 8.16 0.81
CA SER A 93 9.54 9.50 1.39
C SER A 93 8.76 10.56 0.60
N GLY A 94 8.85 10.53 -0.72
CA GLY A 94 8.10 11.42 -1.61
C GLY A 94 6.59 11.24 -1.44
N TRP A 95 6.14 9.98 -1.38
CA TRP A 95 4.73 9.69 -1.13
C TRP A 95 4.25 10.19 0.24
N ALA A 96 5.04 9.99 1.30
CA ALA A 96 4.71 10.49 2.62
C ALA A 96 4.63 12.03 2.67
N SER A 97 5.48 12.73 1.91
CA SER A 97 5.56 14.20 1.88
C SER A 97 4.46 14.85 1.02
N THR A 98 4.06 14.20 -0.08
CA THR A 98 3.12 14.77 -1.05
C THR A 98 1.66 14.41 -0.77
N THR A 99 1.42 13.41 0.07
CA THR A 99 0.06 12.99 0.43
C THR A 99 -0.48 13.88 1.56
N PRO A 100 -1.50 14.73 1.31
CA PRO A 100 -2.08 15.56 2.35
C PRO A 100 -2.59 14.72 3.52
N ARG A 101 -2.21 15.11 4.76
CA ARG A 101 -2.58 14.39 5.98
C ARG A 101 -2.19 12.91 5.90
N TRP A 102 -0.98 12.63 5.43
CA TRP A 102 -0.45 11.27 5.35
C TRP A 102 -0.59 10.55 6.70
N SER A 103 -1.21 9.39 6.68
CA SER A 103 -1.57 8.61 7.87
C SER A 103 -0.90 7.23 7.90
N GLY A 104 0.33 7.15 7.42
CA GLY A 104 1.07 5.90 7.32
C GLY A 104 0.61 5.03 6.14
N SER A 105 0.89 3.74 6.19
CA SER A 105 0.33 2.79 5.23
C SER A 105 -1.16 2.58 5.50
N GLY A 106 -2.01 3.29 4.79
CA GLY A 106 -3.46 3.09 4.87
C GLY A 106 -3.86 1.66 4.57
N PHE A 107 -3.11 0.98 3.71
CA PHE A 107 -3.27 -0.43 3.43
C PHE A 107 -3.03 -1.29 4.68
N THR A 108 -1.88 -1.13 5.34
CA THR A 108 -1.56 -1.87 6.58
C THR A 108 -2.55 -1.53 7.68
N ARG A 109 -2.92 -0.25 7.85
CA ARG A 109 -3.91 0.19 8.82
C ARG A 109 -5.26 -0.49 8.62
N LEU A 110 -5.79 -0.52 7.38
CA LEU A 110 -7.06 -1.18 7.05
C LEU A 110 -7.03 -2.68 7.36
N VAL A 111 -5.88 -3.33 7.14
CA VAL A 111 -5.73 -4.76 7.44
C VAL A 111 -5.63 -5.03 8.94
N VAL A 112 -4.97 -4.16 9.69
CA VAL A 112 -4.88 -4.25 11.16
C VAL A 112 -6.26 -4.10 11.81
N GLU A 113 -7.16 -3.29 11.26
CA GLU A 113 -8.55 -3.20 11.71
C GLU A 113 -9.33 -4.53 11.58
N LEU A 114 -8.81 -5.50 10.82
CA LEU A 114 -9.38 -6.84 10.61
C LEU A 114 -8.63 -7.93 11.40
N ALA A 115 -7.81 -7.56 12.39
CA ALA A 115 -6.98 -8.50 13.13
C ALA A 115 -7.81 -9.57 13.85
N ASP A 116 -8.98 -9.20 14.34
CA ASP A 116 -9.97 -10.06 14.98
C ASP A 116 -10.84 -10.88 14.01
N LEU A 117 -10.65 -10.72 12.68
CA LEU A 117 -11.38 -11.41 11.62
C LEU A 117 -10.42 -12.22 10.72
N PRO A 118 -9.81 -13.31 11.22
CA PRO A 118 -8.75 -14.04 10.51
C PRO A 118 -9.17 -14.59 9.15
N GLY A 119 -10.43 -14.93 8.96
CA GLY A 119 -11.00 -15.43 7.70
C GLY A 119 -11.45 -14.35 6.71
N HIS A 120 -11.32 -13.06 7.04
CA HIS A 120 -11.82 -11.99 6.19
C HIS A 120 -11.10 -11.95 4.83
N PRO A 121 -11.81 -11.92 3.67
CA PRO A 121 -11.23 -11.99 2.33
C PRO A 121 -10.17 -10.89 2.07
N ALA A 122 -10.37 -9.70 2.61
CA ALA A 122 -9.43 -8.58 2.48
C ALA A 122 -8.03 -8.90 3.02
N ARG A 123 -7.90 -9.76 4.04
CA ARG A 123 -6.60 -10.19 4.57
C ARG A 123 -5.80 -11.02 3.55
N ALA A 124 -6.48 -11.85 2.76
CA ALA A 124 -5.83 -12.62 1.70
C ALA A 124 -5.30 -11.70 0.58
N ILE A 125 -6.05 -10.65 0.22
CA ILE A 125 -5.62 -9.63 -0.74
C ILE A 125 -4.38 -8.92 -0.21
N ALA A 126 -4.41 -8.51 1.05
CA ALA A 126 -3.30 -7.83 1.69
C ALA A 126 -2.02 -8.67 1.74
N ARG A 127 -2.15 -9.94 2.11
CA ARG A 127 -1.02 -10.88 2.12
C ARG A 127 -0.39 -11.01 0.74
N ARG A 128 -1.21 -11.16 -0.31
CA ARG A 128 -0.70 -11.24 -1.69
C ARG A 128 0.01 -9.96 -2.12
N ALA A 129 -0.54 -8.79 -1.82
CA ALA A 129 0.06 -7.52 -2.18
C ALA A 129 1.43 -7.32 -1.51
N LYS A 130 1.55 -7.64 -0.22
CA LYS A 130 2.82 -7.57 0.51
C LYS A 130 3.84 -8.59 -0.02
N ALA A 131 3.40 -9.82 -0.28
CA ALA A 131 4.24 -10.85 -0.88
C ALA A 131 4.79 -10.45 -2.26
N LYS A 132 3.98 -9.77 -3.09
CA LYS A 132 4.44 -9.25 -4.38
C LYS A 132 5.54 -8.19 -4.21
N THR A 133 5.40 -7.28 -3.26
CA THR A 133 6.44 -6.27 -2.98
C THR A 133 7.72 -6.94 -2.48
N GLU A 134 7.63 -7.91 -1.57
CA GLU A 134 8.78 -8.67 -1.05
C GLU A 134 9.47 -9.44 -2.19
N SER A 135 8.70 -10.12 -3.05
CA SER A 135 9.26 -10.85 -4.20
C SER A 135 9.94 -9.92 -5.20
N TRP A 136 9.32 -8.78 -5.52
CA TRP A 136 9.92 -7.78 -6.39
C TRP A 136 11.25 -7.27 -5.85
N LEU A 137 11.33 -6.94 -4.55
CA LEU A 137 12.60 -6.56 -3.90
C LEU A 137 13.63 -7.68 -4.00
N ALA A 138 13.24 -8.94 -3.71
CA ALA A 138 14.15 -10.07 -3.78
C ALA A 138 14.72 -10.27 -5.19
N GLU A 139 13.89 -10.14 -6.22
CA GLU A 139 14.32 -10.23 -7.64
C GLU A 139 15.34 -9.14 -7.97
N ARG A 140 15.08 -7.89 -7.58
CA ARG A 140 15.99 -6.77 -7.81
C ARG A 140 17.30 -6.90 -7.05
N LEU A 141 17.25 -7.31 -5.78
CA LEU A 141 18.45 -7.59 -4.98
C LEU A 141 19.27 -8.73 -5.57
N THR A 142 18.62 -9.76 -6.10
CA THR A 142 19.29 -10.86 -6.80
C THR A 142 20.01 -10.37 -8.06
N ALA A 143 19.33 -9.56 -8.88
CA ALA A 143 19.92 -8.95 -10.06
C ALA A 143 21.13 -8.05 -9.72
N ALA A 144 21.07 -7.34 -8.61
CA ALA A 144 22.15 -6.52 -8.07
C ALA A 144 23.23 -7.36 -7.31
N ARG A 145 23.15 -8.69 -7.36
CA ARG A 145 24.10 -9.65 -6.73
C ARG A 145 24.25 -9.44 -5.21
N VAL A 146 23.16 -9.13 -4.53
CA VAL A 146 23.12 -9.06 -3.07
C VAL A 146 23.02 -10.47 -2.50
N PRO A 147 23.91 -10.89 -1.59
CA PRO A 147 23.81 -12.18 -0.92
C PRO A 147 22.52 -12.28 -0.11
N ASN A 148 21.95 -13.49 -0.04
CA ASN A 148 20.71 -13.75 0.71
C ASN A 148 19.54 -12.82 0.36
N ALA A 149 19.39 -12.47 -0.94
CA ALA A 149 18.46 -11.45 -1.43
C ALA A 149 17.02 -11.61 -0.90
N ARG A 150 16.55 -12.87 -0.75
CA ARG A 150 15.21 -13.15 -0.19
C ARG A 150 15.09 -12.77 1.30
N GLU A 151 16.13 -13.03 2.08
CA GLU A 151 16.17 -12.64 3.50
C GLU A 151 16.29 -11.11 3.62
N ARG A 152 17.19 -10.51 2.85
CA ARG A 152 17.35 -9.04 2.79
C ARG A 152 16.07 -8.32 2.36
N SER A 153 15.32 -8.87 1.41
CA SER A 153 14.03 -8.30 1.02
C SER A 153 13.04 -8.28 2.19
N ARG A 154 13.00 -9.33 2.99
CA ARG A 154 12.14 -9.41 4.19
C ARG A 154 12.56 -8.41 5.27
N GLU A 155 13.86 -8.27 5.51
CA GLU A 155 14.40 -7.28 6.44
C GLU A 155 14.07 -5.85 5.99
N ILE A 156 14.20 -5.54 4.70
CA ILE A 156 13.82 -4.25 4.13
C ILE A 156 12.32 -3.99 4.27
N MET A 157 11.48 -5.02 4.07
CA MET A 157 10.04 -4.90 4.32
C MET A 157 9.73 -4.59 5.79
N LEU A 158 10.39 -5.23 6.74
CA LEU A 158 10.24 -4.94 8.17
C LEU A 158 10.64 -3.50 8.49
N LEU A 159 11.78 -3.03 7.97
CA LEU A 159 12.22 -1.63 8.13
C LEU A 159 11.20 -0.65 7.54
N THR A 160 10.66 -0.96 6.38
CA THR A 160 9.67 -0.12 5.69
C THR A 160 8.38 0.00 6.51
N GLU A 161 7.82 -1.11 6.96
CA GLU A 161 6.57 -1.10 7.74
C GLU A 161 6.76 -0.43 9.10
N GLY A 162 7.88 -0.70 9.77
CA GLY A 162 8.23 -0.04 11.03
C GLY A 162 8.42 1.47 10.88
N ALA A 163 9.14 1.90 9.85
CA ALA A 163 9.33 3.32 9.56
C ALA A 163 8.01 4.02 9.28
N MET A 164 7.12 3.41 8.49
CA MET A 164 5.80 3.97 8.21
C MET A 164 4.92 4.09 9.46
N ALA A 165 4.94 3.08 10.32
CA ALA A 165 4.18 3.09 11.58
C ALA A 165 4.70 4.18 12.53
N LEU A 166 6.03 4.28 12.71
CA LEU A 166 6.64 5.28 13.58
C LEU A 166 6.51 6.71 13.04
N THR A 167 6.59 6.90 11.73
CA THR A 167 6.32 8.19 11.08
C THR A 167 4.88 8.63 11.31
N LEU A 168 3.91 7.70 11.31
CA LEU A 168 2.53 8.00 11.64
C LEU A 168 2.37 8.46 13.10
N ILE A 169 3.09 7.83 14.03
CA ILE A 169 2.97 8.10 15.48
C ILE A 169 3.66 9.41 15.87
N HIS A 170 4.87 9.63 15.36
CA HIS A 170 5.74 10.72 15.80
C HIS A 170 5.78 11.92 14.84
N GLY A 171 5.31 11.75 13.62
CA GLY A 171 5.48 12.73 12.54
C GLY A 171 6.91 12.76 12.00
N GLY A 172 7.11 13.53 10.92
CA GLY A 172 8.42 13.72 10.31
C GLY A 172 8.94 12.50 9.53
N ARG A 173 10.10 12.67 8.87
CA ARG A 173 10.71 11.67 7.98
C ARG A 173 11.83 10.85 8.63
N ASN A 174 12.22 11.19 9.85
CA ASN A 174 13.42 10.64 10.50
C ASN A 174 13.46 9.11 10.53
N TYR A 175 12.30 8.47 10.68
CA TYR A 175 12.18 7.02 10.70
C TYR A 175 12.35 6.39 9.32
N ILE A 176 11.86 7.04 8.26
CA ILE A 176 12.07 6.61 6.87
C ILE A 176 13.55 6.73 6.52
N ASP A 177 14.19 7.85 6.87
CA ASP A 177 15.62 8.08 6.63
C ASP A 177 16.49 7.09 7.42
N ALA A 178 16.12 6.78 8.66
CA ALA A 178 16.80 5.77 9.46
C ALA A 178 16.68 4.37 8.84
N ALA A 179 15.49 3.98 8.39
CA ALA A 179 15.26 2.71 7.71
C ALA A 179 16.09 2.61 6.41
N ALA A 180 16.15 3.68 5.62
CA ALA A 180 16.97 3.74 4.42
C ALA A 180 18.47 3.55 4.71
N ARG A 181 19.00 4.18 5.78
CA ARG A 181 20.40 3.98 6.18
C ARG A 181 20.70 2.53 6.57
N VAL A 182 19.82 1.91 7.38
CA VAL A 182 19.99 0.51 7.79
C VAL A 182 19.86 -0.42 6.57
N ALA A 183 18.87 -0.22 5.71
CA ALA A 183 18.70 -1.02 4.50
C ALA A 183 19.93 -0.96 3.58
N LYS A 184 20.58 0.22 3.44
CA LYS A 184 21.85 0.35 2.70
C LYS A 184 22.98 -0.45 3.33
N GLN A 185 23.04 -0.53 4.66
CA GLN A 185 24.03 -1.37 5.35
C GLN A 185 23.79 -2.87 5.09
N LEU A 186 22.55 -3.32 5.13
CA LEU A 186 22.16 -4.70 4.85
C LEU A 186 22.62 -5.19 3.46
N VAL A 187 22.49 -4.34 2.44
CA VAL A 187 22.86 -4.70 1.07
C VAL A 187 24.37 -4.54 0.77
N ARG A 188 25.13 -3.84 1.63
CA ARG A 188 26.60 -3.70 1.53
C ARG A 188 27.35 -4.91 2.05
N GLN A 189 26.76 -5.64 2.99
CA GLN A 189 27.39 -6.83 3.59
C GLN A 189 27.66 -7.89 2.50
N ARG A 190 28.88 -8.42 2.50
CA ARG A 190 29.33 -9.48 1.58
C ARG A 190 28.89 -10.84 2.07
#